data_f12cb044ee0236efd449d2aa50ed6688
#
_entry.id   f12cb044ee0236efd449d2aa50ed6688
#
_cell.length_a   1.000
_cell.length_b   1.000
_cell.length_c   1.000
_cell.angle_alpha   90.00
_cell.angle_beta   90.00
_cell.angle_gamma   90.00
#
_symmetry.space_group_name_H-M   'P 1'
#
loop_
_entity.id
_entity.type
_entity.pdbx_description
1 polymer ?
#
loop_
_entity_poly.entity_id
_entity_poly.type
_entity_poly.pdbx_seq_one_letter_code
_entity_poly.pdbx_strand_id
1 'polypeptide(L)'
;ELASPATEVFSVEATRFMSGKFPLMIFGLPGMALAMYRCARPEKRRAAGGLLLSAALTAALTGITEPLEFTFLFVAPSMYFIHSMLAGVSYMLMHLLKVGVGMTFSGGIIDFLLFGVLQGQKKTNWIMIPIVGIVYFAVYYLLFGFMIRKFNFATPGRETDGSEVKLYTRADYDDRKKRRRTSD
;
A
#
# COMPACT_ATOMS: atom_id res chain seq x y z
N GLU A 1 -9.03 -22.40 13.21
CA GLU A 1 -10.22 -21.52 13.28
C GLU A 1 -10.85 -21.29 11.89
N LEU A 2 -10.07 -20.99 10.85
CA LEU A 2 -10.60 -20.68 9.51
C LEU A 2 -11.38 -21.85 8.88
N ALA A 3 -11.00 -23.08 9.16
CA ALA A 3 -11.62 -24.29 8.62
C ALA A 3 -12.62 -24.97 9.59
N SER A 4 -12.79 -24.44 10.79
CA SER A 4 -13.64 -25.06 11.81
C SER A 4 -15.06 -24.49 11.77
N PRO A 5 -16.09 -25.32 11.50
CA PRO A 5 -17.48 -24.87 11.54
C PRO A 5 -17.96 -24.58 12.99
N ALA A 6 -17.26 -25.05 13.99
CA ALA A 6 -17.60 -24.87 15.41
C ALA A 6 -17.10 -23.52 15.97
N THR A 7 -16.28 -22.77 15.23
CA THR A 7 -15.75 -21.47 15.67
C THR A 7 -16.81 -20.39 15.50
N GLU A 8 -17.33 -19.83 16.58
CA GLU A 8 -18.33 -18.75 16.55
C GLU A 8 -17.73 -17.39 16.24
N VAL A 9 -16.54 -17.09 16.77
CA VAL A 9 -15.80 -15.83 16.56
C VAL A 9 -14.33 -16.15 16.31
N PHE A 10 -13.74 -15.52 15.32
CA PHE A 10 -12.29 -15.66 15.09
C PHE A 10 -11.50 -14.92 16.17
N SER A 11 -10.40 -15.53 16.60
CA SER A 11 -9.54 -14.96 17.63
C SER A 11 -8.88 -13.68 17.15
N VAL A 12 -9.19 -12.56 17.79
CA VAL A 12 -8.56 -11.26 17.54
C VAL A 12 -7.08 -11.29 17.87
N GLU A 13 -6.69 -12.05 18.91
CA GLU A 13 -5.28 -12.23 19.27
C GLU A 13 -4.50 -12.99 18.19
N ALA A 14 -5.07 -14.06 17.63
CA ALA A 14 -4.45 -14.83 16.56
C ALA A 14 -4.31 -14.03 15.28
N THR A 15 -5.25 -13.10 15.00
CA THR A 15 -5.28 -12.30 13.76
C THR A 15 -4.69 -10.90 13.90
N ARG A 16 -4.18 -10.51 15.09
CA ARG A 16 -3.69 -9.14 15.37
C ARG A 16 -2.58 -8.67 14.42
N PHE A 17 -1.76 -9.58 13.92
CA PHE A 17 -0.71 -9.30 12.95
C PHE A 17 -1.12 -9.51 11.49
N MET A 18 -2.40 -9.78 11.22
CA MET A 18 -2.95 -10.04 9.90
C MET A 18 -4.00 -8.99 9.49
N SER A 19 -4.98 -8.74 10.37
CA SER A 19 -6.14 -7.90 10.03
C SER A 19 -5.79 -6.48 9.63
N GLY A 20 -4.71 -5.90 10.17
CA GLY A 20 -4.23 -4.55 9.83
C GLY A 20 -3.70 -4.39 8.41
N LYS A 21 -3.40 -5.49 7.74
CA LYS A 21 -2.93 -5.48 6.36
C LYS A 21 -4.03 -5.06 5.37
N PHE A 22 -5.28 -5.44 5.61
CA PHE A 22 -6.38 -5.21 4.67
C PHE A 22 -6.67 -3.74 4.37
N PRO A 23 -6.86 -2.83 5.37
CA PRO A 23 -7.06 -1.40 5.07
C PRO A 23 -5.90 -0.79 4.32
N LEU A 24 -4.67 -1.24 4.62
CA LEU A 24 -3.46 -0.75 4.00
C LEU A 24 -3.36 -1.15 2.53
N MET A 25 -3.51 -2.47 2.24
CA MET A 25 -3.33 -3.02 0.90
C MET A 25 -4.46 -2.66 -0.06
N ILE A 26 -5.71 -2.74 0.43
CA ILE A 26 -6.89 -2.55 -0.41
C ILE A 26 -7.18 -1.06 -0.65
N PHE A 27 -6.83 -0.18 0.30
CA PHE A 27 -7.20 1.23 0.25
C PHE A 27 -5.98 2.17 0.31
N GLY A 28 -5.09 2.00 1.30
CA GLY A 28 -3.96 2.90 1.51
C GLY A 28 -3.03 2.98 0.31
N LEU A 29 -2.53 1.84 -0.16
CA LEU A 29 -1.61 1.77 -1.29
C LEU A 29 -2.23 2.26 -2.61
N PRO A 30 -3.47 1.93 -2.98
CA PRO A 30 -4.15 2.58 -4.11
C PRO A 30 -4.29 4.09 -3.96
N GLY A 31 -4.54 4.60 -2.74
CA GLY A 31 -4.54 6.04 -2.46
C GLY A 31 -3.18 6.69 -2.72
N MET A 32 -2.09 6.03 -2.32
CA MET A 32 -0.73 6.47 -2.64
C MET A 32 -0.45 6.45 -4.14
N ALA A 33 -0.83 5.38 -4.84
CA ALA A 33 -0.66 5.27 -6.29
C ALA A 33 -1.39 6.40 -7.03
N LEU A 34 -2.61 6.73 -6.60
CA LEU A 34 -3.37 7.86 -7.14
C LEU A 34 -2.66 9.21 -6.86
N ALA A 35 -2.07 9.39 -5.68
CA ALA A 35 -1.28 10.58 -5.36
C ALA A 35 -0.07 10.74 -6.29
N MET A 36 0.68 9.65 -6.51
CA MET A 36 1.82 9.65 -7.45
C MET A 36 1.36 9.96 -8.88
N TYR A 37 0.29 9.33 -9.35
CA TYR A 37 -0.30 9.59 -10.66
C TYR A 37 -0.69 11.06 -10.85
N ARG A 38 -1.36 11.67 -9.87
CA ARG A 38 -1.74 13.08 -9.90
C ARG A 38 -0.56 14.04 -9.89
N CYS A 39 0.56 13.64 -9.29
CA CYS A 39 1.78 14.40 -9.24
C CYS A 39 2.68 14.19 -10.49
N ALA A 40 2.40 13.20 -11.33
CA ALA A 40 3.15 12.93 -12.55
C ALA A 40 3.01 14.08 -13.57
N ARG A 41 4.08 14.35 -14.33
CA ARG A 41 4.09 15.34 -15.43
C ARG A 41 3.11 14.95 -16.53
N PRO A 42 2.43 15.91 -17.17
CA PRO A 42 1.43 15.62 -18.20
C PRO A 42 1.94 14.68 -19.29
N GLU A 43 3.17 14.88 -19.76
CA GLU A 43 3.80 14.12 -20.85
C GLU A 43 4.01 12.65 -20.48
N LYS A 44 4.33 12.39 -19.21
CA LYS A 44 4.62 11.04 -18.68
C LYS A 44 3.43 10.38 -17.96
N ARG A 45 2.34 11.12 -17.77
CA ARG A 45 1.20 10.68 -16.94
C ARG A 45 0.55 9.40 -17.46
N ARG A 46 0.46 9.22 -18.79
CA ARG A 46 -0.14 8.01 -19.36
C ARG A 46 0.69 6.76 -19.03
N ALA A 47 2.00 6.82 -19.21
CA ALA A 47 2.90 5.71 -18.90
C ALA A 47 2.94 5.43 -17.40
N ALA A 48 3.08 6.49 -16.56
CA ALA A 48 3.03 6.37 -15.10
C ALA A 48 1.69 5.81 -14.62
N GLY A 49 0.58 6.20 -15.25
CA GLY A 49 -0.76 5.71 -14.92
C GLY A 49 -0.91 4.22 -15.13
N GLY A 50 -0.44 3.68 -16.24
CA GLY A 50 -0.46 2.24 -16.52
C GLY A 50 0.37 1.45 -15.50
N LEU A 51 1.59 1.91 -15.23
CA LEU A 51 2.47 1.30 -14.25
C LEU A 51 1.87 1.31 -12.83
N LEU A 52 1.42 2.48 -12.36
CA LEU A 52 0.88 2.65 -11.02
C LEU A 52 -0.45 1.93 -10.83
N LEU A 53 -1.30 1.90 -11.86
CA LEU A 53 -2.56 1.17 -11.81
C LEU A 53 -2.32 -0.34 -11.70
N SER A 54 -1.43 -0.91 -12.51
CA SER A 54 -1.12 -2.34 -12.43
C SER A 54 -0.53 -2.72 -11.07
N ALA A 55 0.40 -1.90 -10.55
CA ALA A 55 0.99 -2.12 -9.23
C ALA A 55 -0.05 -1.99 -8.09
N ALA A 56 -0.95 -1.00 -8.16
CA ALA A 56 -2.02 -0.81 -7.19
C ALA A 56 -3.05 -1.94 -7.22
N LEU A 57 -3.42 -2.43 -8.42
CA LEU A 57 -4.31 -3.58 -8.56
C LEU A 57 -3.65 -4.85 -8.01
N THR A 58 -2.38 -5.07 -8.28
CA THR A 58 -1.62 -6.20 -7.71
C THR A 58 -1.66 -6.14 -6.19
N ALA A 59 -1.33 -4.99 -5.59
CA ALA A 59 -1.37 -4.82 -4.14
C ALA A 59 -2.78 -5.04 -3.56
N ALA A 60 -3.81 -4.46 -4.17
CA ALA A 60 -5.18 -4.56 -3.68
C ALA A 60 -5.76 -5.97 -3.83
N LEU A 61 -5.55 -6.63 -4.97
CA LEU A 61 -6.14 -7.96 -5.23
C LEU A 61 -5.40 -9.06 -4.49
N THR A 62 -4.08 -9.07 -4.58
CA THR A 62 -3.25 -10.17 -4.09
C THR A 62 -2.53 -9.87 -2.78
N GLY A 63 -2.43 -8.59 -2.36
CA GLY A 63 -1.65 -8.17 -1.21
C GLY A 63 -0.13 -8.17 -1.44
N ILE A 64 0.33 -8.28 -2.68
CA ILE A 64 1.75 -8.17 -3.06
C ILE A 64 2.09 -6.71 -3.29
N THR A 65 2.94 -6.13 -2.44
CA THR A 65 3.18 -4.69 -2.37
C THR A 65 4.43 -4.22 -3.08
N GLU A 66 5.39 -5.12 -3.28
CA GLU A 66 6.72 -4.81 -3.81
C GLU A 66 6.68 -3.98 -5.10
N PRO A 67 5.83 -4.28 -6.10
CA PRO A 67 5.79 -3.48 -7.33
C PRO A 67 5.46 -2.01 -7.07
N LEU A 68 4.62 -1.71 -6.08
CA LEU A 68 4.27 -0.35 -5.72
C LEU A 68 5.29 0.27 -4.76
N GLU A 69 5.75 -0.46 -3.75
CA GLU A 69 6.71 0.02 -2.76
C GLU A 69 8.05 0.41 -3.41
N PHE A 70 8.52 -0.33 -4.39
CA PHE A 70 9.75 -0.01 -5.11
C PHE A 70 9.66 1.28 -5.92
N THR A 71 8.46 1.78 -6.25
CA THR A 71 8.30 3.07 -6.91
C THR A 71 8.71 4.26 -6.05
N PHE A 72 8.72 4.12 -4.73
CA PHE A 72 9.06 5.21 -3.82
C PHE A 72 10.17 4.86 -2.80
N LEU A 73 10.38 3.59 -2.48
CA LEU A 73 11.40 3.16 -1.50
C LEU A 73 12.78 3.75 -1.81
N PHE A 74 13.22 3.66 -3.07
CA PHE A 74 14.57 4.08 -3.47
C PHE A 74 14.67 5.58 -3.79
N VAL A 75 13.58 6.23 -4.15
CA VAL A 75 13.58 7.66 -4.53
C VAL A 75 13.13 8.58 -3.40
N ALA A 76 12.42 8.05 -2.44
CA ALA A 76 11.85 8.80 -1.31
C ALA A 76 11.79 7.96 -0.02
N PRO A 77 12.94 7.60 0.60
CA PRO A 77 12.96 6.75 1.80
C PRO A 77 12.12 7.29 2.96
N SER A 78 11.95 8.62 3.06
CA SER A 78 11.08 9.23 4.07
C SER A 78 9.59 8.90 3.85
N MET A 79 9.16 8.73 2.61
CA MET A 79 7.80 8.23 2.31
C MET A 79 7.63 6.79 2.80
N TYR A 80 8.65 5.96 2.60
CA TYR A 80 8.62 4.58 3.08
C TYR A 80 8.59 4.51 4.62
N PHE A 81 9.35 5.34 5.30
CA PHE A 81 9.30 5.44 6.76
C PHE A 81 7.90 5.79 7.27
N ILE A 82 7.25 6.80 6.69
CA ILE A 82 5.89 7.19 7.06
C ILE A 82 4.89 6.08 6.72
N HIS A 83 5.04 5.43 5.57
CA HIS A 83 4.24 4.26 5.21
C HIS A 83 4.33 3.15 6.27
N SER A 84 5.54 2.83 6.74
CA SER A 84 5.76 1.82 7.77
C SER A 84 5.11 2.20 9.12
N MET A 85 5.15 3.49 9.50
CA MET A 85 4.45 3.97 10.70
C MET A 85 2.92 3.84 10.55
N LEU A 86 2.38 4.25 9.42
CA LEU A 86 0.94 4.10 9.13
C LEU A 86 0.51 2.64 9.10
N ALA A 87 1.37 1.74 8.61
CA ALA A 87 1.13 0.30 8.68
C ALA A 87 0.98 -0.17 10.12
N GLY A 88 1.91 0.21 11.01
CA GLY A 88 1.81 -0.08 12.45
C GLY A 88 0.50 0.42 13.07
N VAL A 89 0.11 1.66 12.74
CA VAL A 89 -1.19 2.23 13.19
C VAL A 89 -2.37 1.42 12.67
N SER A 90 -2.33 0.93 11.43
CA SER A 90 -3.38 0.08 10.86
C SER A 90 -3.56 -1.22 11.65
N TYR A 91 -2.46 -1.89 11.99
CA TYR A 91 -2.53 -3.10 12.82
C TYR A 91 -3.10 -2.81 14.21
N MET A 92 -2.65 -1.73 14.85
CA MET A 92 -3.18 -1.29 16.13
C MET A 92 -4.68 -1.00 16.08
N LEU A 93 -5.16 -0.26 15.07
CA LEU A 93 -6.57 0.07 14.90
C LEU A 93 -7.43 -1.17 14.71
N MET A 94 -7.02 -2.11 13.84
CA MET A 94 -7.77 -3.34 13.61
C MET A 94 -7.86 -4.20 14.87
N HIS A 95 -6.80 -4.25 15.66
CA HIS A 95 -6.81 -4.94 16.94
C HIS A 95 -7.77 -4.29 17.95
N LEU A 96 -7.70 -2.96 18.12
CA LEU A 96 -8.59 -2.20 19.00
C LEU A 96 -10.07 -2.30 18.59
N LEU A 97 -10.34 -2.33 17.28
CA LEU A 97 -11.68 -2.52 16.73
C LEU A 97 -12.14 -3.98 16.73
N LYS A 98 -11.35 -4.88 17.31
CA LYS A 98 -11.66 -6.33 17.43
C LYS A 98 -11.98 -6.98 16.07
N VAL A 99 -11.22 -6.63 15.05
CA VAL A 99 -11.33 -7.25 13.72
C VAL A 99 -10.56 -8.56 13.71
N GLY A 100 -11.24 -9.66 13.41
CA GLY A 100 -10.68 -11.01 13.39
C GLY A 100 -10.72 -11.63 11.99
N VAL A 101 -10.14 -10.94 10.98
CA VAL A 101 -10.05 -11.48 9.61
C VAL A 101 -8.74 -12.23 9.43
N GLY A 102 -8.83 -13.51 9.06
CA GLY A 102 -7.69 -14.35 8.76
C GLY A 102 -7.13 -14.10 7.36
N MET A 103 -5.99 -14.72 7.08
CA MET A 103 -5.27 -14.61 5.82
C MET A 103 -4.59 -15.94 5.51
N THR A 104 -4.66 -16.39 4.27
CA THR A 104 -3.95 -17.61 3.83
C THR A 104 -2.91 -17.32 2.77
N PHE A 105 -3.14 -16.30 1.94
CA PHE A 105 -2.23 -15.93 0.87
C PHE A 105 -1.41 -14.68 1.25
N SER A 106 -1.96 -13.48 1.11
CA SER A 106 -1.18 -12.28 1.41
C SER A 106 -1.98 -11.05 1.81
N GLY A 107 -3.26 -11.16 2.13
CA GLY A 107 -4.08 -10.10 2.72
C GLY A 107 -4.58 -9.05 1.73
N GLY A 108 -4.86 -9.45 0.49
CA GLY A 108 -5.57 -8.63 -0.49
C GLY A 108 -7.10 -8.86 -0.45
N ILE A 109 -7.79 -8.35 -1.47
CA ILE A 109 -9.25 -8.49 -1.62
C ILE A 109 -9.68 -9.95 -1.63
N ILE A 110 -8.87 -10.84 -2.20
CA ILE A 110 -9.18 -12.28 -2.28
C ILE A 110 -9.33 -12.86 -0.87
N ASP A 111 -8.32 -12.68 -0.01
CA ASP A 111 -8.38 -13.15 1.38
C ASP A 111 -9.47 -12.41 2.18
N PHE A 112 -9.66 -11.10 1.95
CA PHE A 112 -10.71 -10.34 2.58
C PHE A 112 -12.12 -10.89 2.28
N LEU A 113 -12.39 -11.25 1.05
CA LEU A 113 -13.67 -11.86 0.67
C LEU A 113 -13.84 -13.23 1.29
N LEU A 114 -12.82 -14.11 1.20
CA LEU A 114 -12.91 -15.50 1.65
C LEU A 114 -12.98 -15.62 3.19
N PHE A 115 -12.15 -14.85 3.90
CA PHE A 115 -11.99 -14.99 5.35
C PHE A 115 -12.57 -13.82 6.16
N GLY A 116 -13.06 -12.79 5.49
CA GLY A 116 -13.80 -11.69 6.11
C GLY A 116 -15.29 -11.77 5.78
N VAL A 117 -15.65 -11.44 4.55
CA VAL A 117 -17.04 -11.25 4.12
C VAL A 117 -17.82 -12.56 4.17
N LEU A 118 -17.32 -13.63 3.56
CA LEU A 118 -18.00 -14.92 3.48
C LEU A 118 -18.15 -15.60 4.86
N GLN A 119 -17.29 -15.27 5.82
CA GLN A 119 -17.40 -15.80 7.21
C GLN A 119 -18.44 -15.04 8.04
N GLY A 120 -18.91 -13.90 7.57
CA GLY A 120 -19.96 -13.10 8.20
C GLY A 120 -19.47 -12.13 9.28
N GLN A 121 -20.26 -11.07 9.49
CA GLN A 121 -19.93 -9.94 10.36
C GLN A 121 -19.74 -10.35 11.83
N LYS A 122 -20.58 -11.24 12.35
CA LYS A 122 -20.50 -11.70 13.75
C LYS A 122 -19.18 -12.38 14.05
N LYS A 123 -18.61 -13.09 13.06
CA LYS A 123 -17.40 -13.90 13.21
C LYS A 123 -16.12 -13.07 13.05
N THR A 124 -16.12 -12.06 12.19
CA THR A 124 -14.90 -11.40 11.73
C THR A 124 -14.87 -9.90 11.99
N ASN A 125 -16.01 -9.24 12.21
CA ASN A 125 -16.15 -7.79 12.27
C ASN A 125 -15.57 -7.06 11.02
N TRP A 126 -15.74 -7.68 9.84
CA TRP A 126 -15.09 -7.24 8.59
C TRP A 126 -15.50 -5.83 8.13
N ILE A 127 -16.68 -5.34 8.51
CA ILE A 127 -17.17 -3.99 8.08
C ILE A 127 -16.24 -2.87 8.53
N MET A 128 -15.49 -3.06 9.61
CA MET A 128 -14.50 -2.08 10.08
C MET A 128 -13.34 -1.88 9.09
N ILE A 129 -13.02 -2.89 8.28
CA ILE A 129 -11.94 -2.81 7.28
C ILE A 129 -12.23 -1.76 6.21
N PRO A 130 -13.37 -1.77 5.47
CA PRO A 130 -13.64 -0.70 4.51
C PRO A 130 -13.86 0.68 5.16
N ILE A 131 -14.43 0.76 6.36
CA ILE A 131 -14.59 2.04 7.07
C ILE A 131 -13.23 2.68 7.34
N VAL A 132 -12.32 1.97 7.97
CA VAL A 132 -10.94 2.44 8.21
C VAL A 132 -10.19 2.59 6.89
N GLY A 133 -10.43 1.70 5.93
CA GLY A 133 -9.81 1.73 4.61
C GLY A 133 -10.08 3.01 3.84
N ILE A 134 -11.31 3.52 3.84
CA ILE A 134 -11.65 4.81 3.20
C ILE A 134 -10.86 5.96 3.83
N VAL A 135 -10.73 5.97 5.16
CA VAL A 135 -9.91 6.97 5.86
C VAL A 135 -8.45 6.83 5.45
N TYR A 136 -7.93 5.59 5.39
CA TYR A 136 -6.56 5.32 4.93
C TYR A 136 -6.32 5.78 3.49
N PHE A 137 -7.27 5.52 2.60
CA PHE A 137 -7.20 6.01 1.21
C PHE A 137 -7.03 7.54 1.18
N ALA A 138 -7.88 8.26 1.92
CA ALA A 138 -7.83 9.73 1.97
C ALA A 138 -6.51 10.22 2.59
N VAL A 139 -6.08 9.63 3.72
CA VAL A 139 -4.81 9.98 4.39
C VAL A 139 -3.62 9.74 3.46
N TYR A 140 -3.55 8.58 2.81
CA TYR A 140 -2.47 8.26 1.88
C TYR A 140 -2.46 9.21 0.69
N TYR A 141 -3.61 9.44 0.07
CA TYR A 141 -3.72 10.35 -1.07
C TYR A 141 -3.26 11.78 -0.73
N LEU A 142 -3.74 12.35 0.37
CA LEU A 142 -3.44 13.71 0.76
C LEU A 142 -2.00 13.86 1.26
N LEU A 143 -1.58 12.99 2.19
CA LEU A 143 -0.26 13.07 2.82
C LEU A 143 0.86 12.83 1.81
N PHE A 144 0.79 11.75 1.03
CA PHE A 144 1.82 11.44 0.05
C PHE A 144 1.78 12.41 -1.14
N GLY A 145 0.61 12.89 -1.57
CA GLY A 145 0.49 13.94 -2.55
C GLY A 145 1.13 15.27 -2.10
N PHE A 146 0.95 15.62 -0.83
CA PHE A 146 1.63 16.78 -0.22
C PHE A 146 3.16 16.58 -0.17
N MET A 147 3.62 15.42 0.31
CA MET A 147 5.05 15.13 0.43
C MET A 147 5.75 15.15 -0.93
N ILE A 148 5.17 14.51 -1.95
CA ILE A 148 5.73 14.47 -3.31
C ILE A 148 5.93 15.89 -3.87
N ARG A 149 4.94 16.75 -3.68
CA ARG A 149 5.02 18.15 -4.16
C ARG A 149 5.99 18.98 -3.34
N LYS A 150 5.94 18.90 -2.01
CA LYS A 150 6.77 19.71 -1.10
C LYS A 150 8.26 19.37 -1.21
N PHE A 151 8.60 18.09 -1.25
CA PHE A 151 9.99 17.63 -1.31
C PHE A 151 10.47 17.32 -2.72
N ASN A 152 9.63 17.53 -3.73
CA ASN A 152 9.92 17.31 -5.14
C ASN A 152 10.51 15.91 -5.43
N PHE A 153 9.94 14.87 -4.82
CA PHE A 153 10.40 13.51 -5.03
C PHE A 153 10.23 13.06 -6.49
N ALA A 154 11.24 12.36 -7.03
CA ALA A 154 11.24 11.80 -8.38
C ALA A 154 10.46 10.46 -8.45
N THR A 155 9.18 10.49 -8.02
CA THR A 155 8.27 9.35 -8.18
C THR A 155 7.96 9.09 -9.66
N PRO A 156 7.37 7.91 -10.02
CA PRO A 156 7.08 7.59 -11.41
C PRO A 156 6.34 8.72 -12.16
N GLY A 157 6.88 9.11 -13.32
CA GLY A 157 6.38 10.22 -14.13
C GLY A 157 6.86 11.62 -13.69
N ARG A 158 7.76 11.72 -12.70
CA ARG A 158 8.40 12.99 -12.29
C ARG A 158 9.91 13.04 -12.58
N GLU A 159 10.42 12.02 -13.26
CA GLU A 159 11.83 11.97 -13.66
C GLU A 159 12.18 13.17 -14.56
N THR A 160 13.34 13.81 -14.29
CA THR A 160 13.82 15.00 -15.01
C THR A 160 14.76 14.68 -16.16
N ASP A 161 15.33 13.50 -16.18
CA ASP A 161 16.48 13.10 -16.98
C ASP A 161 16.12 12.41 -18.32
N GLY A 162 14.90 12.56 -18.82
CA GLY A 162 14.45 11.91 -20.07
C GLY A 162 14.29 10.40 -19.97
N SER A 163 14.56 9.81 -18.80
CA SER A 163 14.40 8.37 -18.57
C SER A 163 12.94 7.93 -18.74
N GLU A 164 12.76 6.69 -19.21
CA GLU A 164 11.45 6.07 -19.26
C GLU A 164 10.86 5.88 -17.86
N VAL A 165 9.53 5.89 -17.77
CA VAL A 165 8.82 5.59 -16.53
C VAL A 165 8.99 4.10 -16.23
N LYS A 166 9.66 3.76 -15.13
CA LYS A 166 9.95 2.37 -14.74
C LYS A 166 9.85 2.16 -13.23
N LEU A 167 9.79 0.91 -12.84
CA LEU A 167 10.01 0.50 -11.45
C LEU A 167 11.50 0.64 -11.13
N TYR A 168 11.82 1.31 -10.03
CA TYR A 168 13.21 1.45 -9.59
C TYR A 168 13.68 0.18 -8.90
N THR A 169 14.88 -0.25 -9.26
CA THR A 169 15.59 -1.35 -8.60
C THR A 169 16.70 -0.81 -7.70
N ARG A 170 17.24 -1.68 -6.84
CA ARG A 170 18.42 -1.35 -6.04
C ARG A 170 19.61 -0.94 -6.90
N ALA A 171 19.79 -1.57 -8.06
CA ALA A 171 20.85 -1.24 -9.01
C ALA A 171 20.69 0.20 -9.54
N ASP A 172 19.48 0.62 -9.89
CA ASP A 172 19.19 2.00 -10.32
C ASP A 172 19.53 3.04 -9.24
N TYR A 173 19.29 2.72 -7.98
CA TYR A 173 19.67 3.58 -6.86
C TYR A 173 21.18 3.71 -6.70
N ASP A 174 21.91 2.58 -6.76
CA ASP A 174 23.37 2.56 -6.62
C ASP A 174 24.05 3.30 -7.77
N ASP A 175 23.54 3.20 -9.00
CA ASP A 175 24.06 3.93 -10.16
C ASP A 175 23.81 5.46 -10.04
N ARG A 176 22.65 5.87 -9.55
CA ARG A 176 22.39 7.30 -9.25
C ARG A 176 23.35 7.84 -8.18
N LYS A 177 23.61 7.05 -7.15
CA LYS A 177 24.53 7.43 -6.07
C LYS A 177 25.97 7.58 -6.58
N LYS A 178 26.42 6.70 -7.48
CA LYS A 178 27.73 6.80 -8.13
C LYS A 178 27.83 8.06 -8.99
N ARG A 179 26.83 8.34 -9.84
CA ARG A 179 26.80 9.53 -10.71
C ARG A 179 26.85 10.84 -9.93
N ARG A 180 26.17 10.95 -8.78
CA ARG A 180 26.25 12.14 -7.92
C ARG A 180 27.65 12.35 -7.34
N ARG A 181 28.34 11.27 -6.93
CA ARG A 181 29.71 11.34 -6.38
C ARG A 181 30.78 11.71 -7.41
N THR A 182 30.51 11.54 -8.70
CA THR A 182 31.44 11.91 -9.80
C THR A 182 31.15 13.31 -10.36
N SER A 183 30.08 13.97 -9.93
CA SER A 183 29.70 15.34 -10.35
C SER A 183 30.04 16.41 -9.32
N ASP A 184 30.47 16.01 -8.12
CA ASP A 184 31.03 16.86 -7.05
C ASP A 184 32.57 16.70 -7.05
#